data_14749109506539180f4040442d5b7764
#
_entry.id   14749109506539180f4040442d5b7764
#
_cell.length_a   1.000
_cell.length_b   1.000
_cell.length_c   1.000
_cell.angle_alpha   90.00
_cell.angle_beta   90.00
_cell.angle_gamma   90.00
#
_symmetry.space_group_name_H-M   'P 1'
#
loop_
_entity.id
_entity.type
_entity.pdbx_description
1 polymer ?
#
loop_
_entity_poly.entity_id
_entity_poly.type
_entity_poly.pdbx_seq_one_letter_code
_entity_poly.pdbx_strand_id
1 'polypeptide(L)'
;MFGVVPKQLWQKTNPADELNLCTWAMRCLLVEDGDRLTLIDTGIGSKQSEKFFSHYHLQDTLTIDQSLALKGFHRNDITDVLLTHLHFDHCGGSIEYNSTREHFQPAFPNAKFWSNKNHWKWATEPNPREKASFLSDNILPIQESGQLNFIERVNNVSPTPLGFDVLFVFCTATPTYVTSTIFSVWCFSPFLRCVLFVWFSFSFFCDVFCLCVFSLCLKHVFKFHLPY
;
A
#
# COMPACT_ATOMS: atom_id res chain seq x y z
N MET A 1 9.14 13.17 0.18
CA MET A 1 8.80 12.33 -0.99
C MET A 1 9.91 12.28 -2.02
N PHE A 2 10.35 13.40 -2.57
CA PHE A 2 11.36 13.40 -3.64
C PHE A 2 12.82 13.21 -3.15
N GLY A 3 13.04 13.03 -1.87
CA GLY A 3 14.36 12.82 -1.29
C GLY A 3 15.33 13.94 -1.63
N VAL A 4 16.44 13.58 -2.29
CA VAL A 4 17.49 14.53 -2.71
C VAL A 4 17.31 15.03 -4.16
N VAL A 5 16.19 14.70 -4.81
CA VAL A 5 15.93 15.18 -6.19
C VAL A 5 15.66 16.69 -6.16
N PRO A 6 16.38 17.49 -6.96
CA PRO A 6 16.14 18.92 -7.02
C PRO A 6 14.73 19.27 -7.48
N LYS A 7 14.14 20.32 -6.88
CA LYS A 7 12.79 20.79 -7.20
C LYS A 7 12.60 21.04 -8.70
N GLN A 8 13.60 21.62 -9.38
CA GLN A 8 13.54 21.89 -10.81
C GLN A 8 13.28 20.65 -11.68
N LEU A 9 13.60 19.46 -11.17
CA LEU A 9 13.35 18.21 -11.89
C LEU A 9 11.95 17.69 -11.60
N TRP A 10 11.58 17.53 -10.34
CA TRP A 10 10.31 16.90 -9.99
C TRP A 10 9.08 17.81 -10.20
N GLN A 11 9.21 19.14 -10.05
CA GLN A 11 8.09 20.06 -10.23
C GLN A 11 7.54 20.10 -11.67
N LYS A 12 8.27 19.61 -12.66
CA LYS A 12 7.82 19.53 -14.05
C LYS A 12 6.63 18.58 -14.22
N THR A 13 6.63 17.50 -13.45
CA THR A 13 5.59 16.48 -13.48
C THR A 13 4.66 16.55 -12.26
N ASN A 14 5.12 17.13 -11.17
CA ASN A 14 4.40 17.27 -9.91
C ASN A 14 4.49 18.74 -9.45
N PRO A 15 3.65 19.63 -9.99
CA PRO A 15 3.70 21.06 -9.67
C PRO A 15 3.61 21.27 -8.16
N ALA A 16 4.53 22.10 -7.65
CA ALA A 16 4.54 22.49 -6.24
C ALA A 16 3.69 23.73 -6.02
N ASP A 17 3.01 23.77 -4.88
CA ASP A 17 2.33 24.96 -4.36
C ASP A 17 3.32 25.97 -3.75
N GLU A 18 2.79 27.01 -3.14
CA GLU A 18 3.57 28.09 -2.50
C GLU A 18 4.39 27.59 -1.30
N LEU A 19 3.96 26.50 -0.67
CA LEU A 19 4.65 25.84 0.45
C LEU A 19 5.63 24.75 0.00
N ASN A 20 5.87 24.62 -1.30
CA ASN A 20 6.65 23.54 -1.92
C ASN A 20 6.06 22.15 -1.72
N LEU A 21 4.76 22.06 -1.50
CA LEU A 21 4.02 20.80 -1.44
C LEU A 21 3.45 20.45 -2.80
N CYS A 22 3.34 19.19 -3.10
CA CYS A 22 2.62 18.70 -4.27
C CYS A 22 1.55 17.69 -3.83
N THR A 23 0.43 17.67 -4.55
CA THR A 23 -0.68 16.78 -4.24
C THR A 23 -0.38 15.36 -4.73
N TRP A 24 -0.58 14.40 -3.84
CA TRP A 24 -0.47 12.97 -4.12
C TRP A 24 -1.78 12.27 -3.78
N ALA A 25 -2.12 11.25 -4.52
CA ALA A 25 -3.26 10.41 -4.22
C ALA A 25 -2.80 9.10 -3.60
N MET A 26 -3.25 8.81 -2.39
CA MET A 26 -3.17 7.50 -1.76
C MET A 26 -4.25 6.61 -2.37
N ARG A 27 -3.89 5.52 -3.02
CA ARG A 27 -4.84 4.65 -3.70
C ARG A 27 -4.71 3.24 -3.17
N CYS A 28 -5.81 2.71 -2.67
CA CYS A 28 -5.96 1.30 -2.37
C CYS A 28 -6.72 0.63 -3.51
N LEU A 29 -6.44 -0.64 -3.75
CA LEU A 29 -7.13 -1.40 -4.77
C LEU A 29 -7.91 -2.53 -4.11
N LEU A 30 -9.19 -2.64 -4.45
CA LEU A 30 -10.03 -3.77 -4.06
C LEU A 30 -10.17 -4.73 -5.25
N VAL A 31 -9.90 -6.01 -5.00
CA VAL A 31 -10.02 -7.10 -5.96
C VAL A 31 -11.05 -8.08 -5.44
N GLU A 32 -12.09 -8.32 -6.23
CA GLU A 32 -13.10 -9.34 -5.96
C GLU A 32 -12.85 -10.55 -6.88
N ASP A 33 -12.71 -11.73 -6.27
CA ASP A 33 -12.49 -12.99 -6.97
C ASP A 33 -13.27 -14.11 -6.28
N GLY A 34 -14.45 -14.39 -6.77
CA GLY A 34 -15.40 -15.33 -6.16
C GLY A 34 -15.76 -14.91 -4.74
N ASP A 35 -15.52 -15.80 -3.76
CA ASP A 35 -15.80 -15.53 -2.35
C ASP A 35 -14.68 -14.73 -1.65
N ARG A 36 -13.67 -14.31 -2.40
CA ARG A 36 -12.53 -13.58 -1.87
C ARG A 36 -12.58 -12.11 -2.21
N LEU A 37 -12.35 -11.28 -1.20
CA LEU A 37 -12.26 -9.84 -1.35
C LEU A 37 -10.91 -9.38 -0.80
N THR A 38 -9.97 -9.08 -1.71
CA THR A 38 -8.61 -8.70 -1.37
C THR A 38 -8.43 -7.19 -1.48
N LEU A 39 -8.03 -6.55 -0.39
CA LEU A 39 -7.63 -5.15 -0.37
C LEU A 39 -6.11 -5.04 -0.50
N ILE A 40 -5.62 -4.26 -1.45
CA ILE A 40 -4.19 -3.98 -1.65
C ILE A 40 -3.90 -2.59 -1.12
N ASP A 41 -3.06 -2.52 -0.10
CA ASP A 41 -2.75 -1.39 0.77
C ASP A 41 -3.98 -0.84 1.52
N THR A 42 -3.72 -0.07 2.58
CA THR A 42 -4.74 0.42 3.50
C THR A 42 -4.66 1.92 3.76
N GLY A 43 -3.72 2.60 3.11
CA GLY A 43 -3.48 4.02 3.30
C GLY A 43 -2.85 4.36 4.66
N ILE A 44 -2.87 5.64 5.00
CA ILE A 44 -2.20 6.19 6.20
C ILE A 44 -2.96 5.89 7.50
N GLY A 45 -4.26 5.59 7.41
CA GLY A 45 -5.12 5.40 8.58
C GLY A 45 -5.40 6.69 9.34
N SER A 46 -5.93 6.55 10.58
CA SER A 46 -6.39 7.68 11.39
C SER A 46 -5.90 7.67 12.85
N LYS A 47 -5.03 6.71 13.21
CA LYS A 47 -4.64 6.51 14.62
C LYS A 47 -3.48 7.40 15.10
N GLN A 48 -2.69 7.95 14.20
CA GLN A 48 -1.55 8.78 14.53
C GLN A 48 -1.98 10.14 15.10
N SER A 49 -1.05 10.86 15.74
CA SER A 49 -1.34 12.15 16.36
C SER A 49 -1.63 13.24 15.31
N GLU A 50 -2.34 14.28 15.73
CA GLU A 50 -2.56 15.49 14.90
C GLU A 50 -1.23 16.11 14.44
N LYS A 51 -0.21 16.11 15.32
CA LYS A 51 1.13 16.57 14.97
C LYS A 51 1.73 15.77 13.84
N PHE A 52 1.53 14.44 13.82
CA PHE A 52 1.98 13.59 12.72
C PHE A 52 1.25 13.96 11.42
N PHE A 53 -0.08 14.03 11.44
CA PHE A 53 -0.87 14.34 10.25
C PHE A 53 -0.64 15.76 9.72
N SER A 54 -0.32 16.75 10.59
CA SER A 54 -0.03 18.10 10.15
C SER A 54 1.14 18.22 9.18
N HIS A 55 2.07 17.25 9.17
CA HIS A 55 3.17 17.22 8.22
C HIS A 55 2.75 16.80 6.81
N TYR A 56 1.59 16.16 6.65
CA TYR A 56 1.13 15.61 5.38
C TYR A 56 0.00 16.40 4.75
N HIS A 57 -0.56 17.39 5.47
CA HIS A 57 -1.64 18.25 4.97
C HIS A 57 -2.78 17.45 4.34
N LEU A 58 -3.24 16.42 5.05
CA LEU A 58 -4.33 15.57 4.58
C LEU A 58 -5.55 16.45 4.31
N GLN A 59 -6.14 16.29 3.13
CA GLN A 59 -7.35 16.99 2.75
C GLN A 59 -8.58 16.16 3.12
N ASP A 60 -9.72 16.83 3.28
CA ASP A 60 -11.00 16.16 3.55
C ASP A 60 -11.39 15.23 2.42
N THR A 61 -11.38 13.94 2.71
CA THR A 61 -11.54 12.92 1.71
C THR A 61 -12.30 11.74 2.28
N LEU A 62 -12.79 10.90 1.40
CA LEU A 62 -13.47 9.68 1.81
C LEU A 62 -12.51 8.80 2.61
N THR A 63 -12.97 8.35 3.76
CA THR A 63 -12.27 7.29 4.49
C THR A 63 -12.34 5.97 3.73
N ILE A 64 -11.52 5.01 4.13
CA ILE A 64 -11.57 3.67 3.53
C ILE A 64 -12.96 3.03 3.72
N ASP A 65 -13.60 3.26 4.87
CA ASP A 65 -14.96 2.76 5.13
C ASP A 65 -15.99 3.38 4.20
N GLN A 66 -15.94 4.69 4.03
CA GLN A 66 -16.83 5.37 3.10
C GLN A 66 -16.60 4.90 1.66
N SER A 67 -15.35 4.67 1.29
CA SER A 67 -14.99 4.17 -0.03
C SER A 67 -15.47 2.73 -0.25
N LEU A 68 -15.34 1.86 0.75
CA LEU A 68 -15.90 0.51 0.73
C LEU A 68 -17.43 0.55 0.65
N ALA A 69 -18.08 1.35 1.49
CA ALA A 69 -19.54 1.48 1.53
C ALA A 69 -20.13 1.96 0.20
N LEU A 70 -19.46 2.89 -0.52
CA LEU A 70 -19.84 3.31 -1.86
C LEU A 70 -19.84 2.17 -2.89
N LYS A 71 -19.14 1.08 -2.60
CA LYS A 71 -19.08 -0.13 -3.43
C LYS A 71 -19.93 -1.27 -2.87
N GLY A 72 -20.67 -1.04 -1.77
CA GLY A 72 -21.51 -2.03 -1.14
C GLY A 72 -20.78 -2.99 -0.22
N PHE A 73 -19.56 -2.68 0.17
CA PHE A 73 -18.73 -3.50 1.04
C PHE A 73 -18.49 -2.86 2.40
N HIS A 74 -18.16 -3.70 3.38
CA HIS A 74 -17.77 -3.33 4.73
C HIS A 74 -16.40 -3.93 5.04
N ARG A 75 -15.68 -3.43 6.06
CA ARG A 75 -14.38 -3.97 6.50
C ARG A 75 -14.43 -5.46 6.85
N ASN A 76 -15.56 -5.93 7.36
CA ASN A 76 -15.75 -7.34 7.71
C ASN A 76 -15.85 -8.27 6.50
N ASP A 77 -16.10 -7.72 5.31
CA ASP A 77 -16.18 -8.49 4.07
C ASP A 77 -14.80 -8.75 3.48
N ILE A 78 -13.79 -7.97 3.91
CA ILE A 78 -12.42 -8.14 3.44
C ILE A 78 -11.84 -9.44 3.99
N THR A 79 -11.47 -10.34 3.09
CA THR A 79 -10.87 -11.64 3.43
C THR A 79 -9.36 -11.62 3.49
N ASP A 80 -8.75 -10.71 2.72
CA ASP A 80 -7.31 -10.62 2.58
C ASP A 80 -6.88 -9.15 2.44
N VAL A 81 -5.78 -8.78 3.07
CA VAL A 81 -5.10 -7.50 2.90
C VAL A 81 -3.68 -7.77 2.43
N LEU A 82 -3.35 -7.37 1.22
CA LEU A 82 -2.00 -7.45 0.68
C LEU A 82 -1.30 -6.10 0.87
N LEU A 83 -0.24 -6.07 1.66
CA LEU A 83 0.58 -4.88 1.88
C LEU A 83 1.74 -4.88 0.88
N THR A 84 1.74 -3.90 -0.03
CA THR A 84 2.80 -3.76 -1.04
C THR A 84 4.13 -3.51 -0.37
N HIS A 85 4.13 -2.66 0.65
CA HIS A 85 5.22 -2.46 1.59
C HIS A 85 4.69 -1.81 2.90
N LEU A 86 5.55 -1.69 3.90
CA LEU A 86 5.14 -1.38 5.27
C LEU A 86 5.42 0.08 5.67
N HIS A 87 5.53 1.01 4.73
CA HIS A 87 5.55 2.42 5.06
C HIS A 87 4.18 2.87 5.59
N PHE A 88 4.19 3.89 6.43
CA PHE A 88 3.01 4.35 7.16
C PHE A 88 1.83 4.76 6.26
N ASP A 89 2.11 5.22 5.05
CA ASP A 89 1.11 5.66 4.07
C ASP A 89 0.50 4.49 3.27
N HIS A 90 1.01 3.28 3.43
CA HIS A 90 0.52 2.04 2.81
C HIS A 90 -0.12 1.08 3.81
N CYS A 91 0.46 0.94 5.00
CA CYS A 91 -0.03 -0.01 6.00
C CYS A 91 -0.71 0.67 7.21
N GLY A 92 -0.75 1.99 7.27
CA GLY A 92 -1.26 2.72 8.43
C GLY A 92 -2.71 2.41 8.77
N GLY A 93 -3.57 2.22 7.77
CA GLY A 93 -4.97 1.86 7.95
C GLY A 93 -5.22 0.38 8.29
N SER A 94 -4.17 -0.45 8.36
CA SER A 94 -4.29 -1.86 8.75
C SER A 94 -4.66 -2.05 10.21
N ILE A 95 -4.31 -1.08 11.04
CA ILE A 95 -4.46 -1.10 12.49
C ILE A 95 -5.22 0.15 12.94
N GLU A 96 -6.11 -0.01 13.88
CA GLU A 96 -6.86 1.06 14.52
C GLU A 96 -6.85 0.91 16.05
N TYR A 97 -7.33 1.92 16.77
CA TYR A 97 -7.63 1.76 18.18
C TYR A 97 -8.91 0.95 18.37
N ASN A 98 -8.94 0.12 19.41
CA ASN A 98 -10.20 -0.48 19.88
C ASN A 98 -11.19 0.60 20.33
N SER A 99 -12.42 0.20 20.65
CA SER A 99 -13.48 1.13 21.05
C SER A 99 -13.16 1.95 22.30
N THR A 100 -12.32 1.44 23.20
CA THR A 100 -11.87 2.15 24.43
C THR A 100 -10.61 3.00 24.18
N ARG A 101 -9.98 2.91 23.02
CA ARG A 101 -8.72 3.53 22.65
C ARG A 101 -7.52 3.15 23.53
N GLU A 102 -7.58 2.00 24.18
CA GLU A 102 -6.52 1.49 25.06
C GLU A 102 -5.52 0.58 24.31
N HIS A 103 -6.01 -0.12 23.29
CA HIS A 103 -5.22 -1.10 22.55
C HIS A 103 -5.37 -0.94 21.05
N PHE A 104 -4.38 -1.39 20.33
CA PHE A 104 -4.43 -1.54 18.88
C PHE A 104 -5.11 -2.85 18.50
N GLN A 105 -5.87 -2.81 17.42
CA GLN A 105 -6.51 -3.98 16.83
C GLN A 105 -6.46 -3.90 15.30
N PRO A 106 -6.53 -5.04 14.60
CA PRO A 106 -6.68 -5.04 13.15
C PRO A 106 -7.97 -4.35 12.73
N ALA A 107 -7.85 -3.45 11.76
CA ALA A 107 -8.98 -2.73 11.19
C ALA A 107 -9.87 -3.61 10.29
N PHE A 108 -9.36 -4.77 9.87
CA PHE A 108 -10.05 -5.77 9.05
C PHE A 108 -10.07 -7.09 9.81
N PRO A 109 -11.08 -7.31 10.67
CA PRO A 109 -11.06 -8.37 11.68
C PRO A 109 -11.06 -9.79 11.06
N ASN A 110 -11.63 -9.95 9.87
CA ASN A 110 -11.75 -11.25 9.20
C ASN A 110 -10.63 -11.49 8.18
N ALA A 111 -9.76 -10.51 7.95
CA ALA A 111 -8.75 -10.58 6.90
C ALA A 111 -7.47 -11.28 7.35
N LYS A 112 -6.82 -11.97 6.42
CA LYS A 112 -5.41 -12.33 6.53
C LYS A 112 -4.58 -11.20 5.95
N PHE A 113 -3.53 -10.78 6.68
CA PHE A 113 -2.58 -9.79 6.20
C PHE A 113 -1.40 -10.47 5.55
N TRP A 114 -1.05 -10.05 4.33
CA TRP A 114 0.00 -10.64 3.53
C TRP A 114 1.15 -9.67 3.32
N SER A 115 2.35 -10.14 3.60
CA SER A 115 3.59 -9.40 3.35
C SER A 115 4.69 -10.37 2.89
N ASN A 116 5.90 -9.86 2.66
CA ASN A 116 7.07 -10.68 2.40
C ASN A 116 7.95 -10.76 3.64
N LYS A 117 8.48 -11.96 3.96
CA LYS A 117 9.28 -12.20 5.17
C LYS A 117 10.54 -11.33 5.26
N ASN A 118 11.23 -11.11 4.14
CA ASN A 118 12.44 -10.28 4.14
C ASN A 118 12.09 -8.80 4.35
N HIS A 119 11.00 -8.34 3.70
CA HIS A 119 10.53 -6.97 3.89
C HIS A 119 10.01 -6.74 5.31
N TRP A 120 9.31 -7.72 5.89
CA TRP A 120 8.87 -7.68 7.29
C TRP A 120 10.05 -7.50 8.25
N LYS A 121 11.08 -8.33 8.10
CA LYS A 121 12.30 -8.20 8.91
C LYS A 121 12.92 -6.82 8.78
N TRP A 122 13.02 -6.31 7.56
CA TRP A 122 13.55 -4.97 7.33
C TRP A 122 12.70 -3.88 7.96
N ALA A 123 11.38 -3.97 7.88
CA ALA A 123 10.47 -2.97 8.45
C ALA A 123 10.46 -2.98 9.99
N THR A 124 10.69 -4.15 10.62
CA THR A 124 10.78 -4.29 12.08
C THR A 124 12.17 -3.96 12.65
N GLU A 125 13.21 -4.06 11.81
CA GLU A 125 14.60 -3.74 12.14
C GLU A 125 15.17 -2.70 11.17
N PRO A 126 14.55 -1.52 11.02
CA PRO A 126 14.92 -0.58 9.98
C PRO A 126 16.24 0.12 10.26
N ASN A 127 16.96 0.49 9.21
CA ASN A 127 18.09 1.36 9.35
C ASN A 127 17.65 2.79 9.81
N PRO A 128 18.57 3.60 10.39
CA PRO A 128 18.21 4.91 10.94
C PRO A 128 17.56 5.87 9.93
N ARG A 129 17.85 5.74 8.65
CA ARG A 129 17.32 6.62 7.61
C ARG A 129 15.85 6.35 7.30
N GLU A 130 15.45 5.08 7.36
CA GLU A 130 14.11 4.64 6.97
C GLU A 130 13.19 4.45 8.18
N LYS A 131 13.75 4.45 9.40
CA LYS A 131 13.00 4.24 10.64
C LYS A 131 11.76 5.14 10.74
N ALA A 132 11.82 6.37 10.26
CA ALA A 132 10.69 7.30 10.29
C ALA A 132 9.52 6.89 9.37
N SER A 133 9.76 6.02 8.40
CA SER A 133 8.73 5.51 7.48
C SER A 133 8.09 4.22 7.99
N PHE A 134 8.75 3.48 8.88
CA PHE A 134 8.25 2.23 9.45
C PHE A 134 7.79 2.46 10.90
N LEU A 135 6.49 2.66 11.07
CA LEU A 135 5.92 2.89 12.40
C LEU A 135 5.55 1.55 13.05
N SER A 136 6.13 1.27 14.21
CA SER A 136 5.88 0.03 14.97
C SER A 136 4.39 -0.21 15.22
N ASP A 137 3.65 0.87 15.52
CA ASP A 137 2.21 0.83 15.81
C ASP A 137 1.35 0.42 14.60
N ASN A 138 1.92 0.51 13.39
CA ASN A 138 1.26 0.03 12.18
C ASN A 138 1.58 -1.43 11.88
N ILE A 139 2.72 -1.92 12.36
CA ILE A 139 3.34 -3.17 11.92
C ILE A 139 3.16 -4.27 12.96
N LEU A 140 3.65 -4.05 14.19
CA LEU A 140 3.68 -5.10 15.21
C LEU A 140 2.30 -5.66 15.57
N PRO A 141 1.24 -4.85 15.70
CA PRO A 141 -0.08 -5.38 16.03
C PRO A 141 -0.65 -6.34 14.99
N ILE A 142 -0.21 -6.26 13.71
CA ILE A 142 -0.60 -7.24 12.70
C ILE A 142 -0.07 -8.63 13.06
N GLN A 143 1.17 -8.71 13.53
CA GLN A 143 1.77 -9.98 13.97
C GLN A 143 1.15 -10.46 15.28
N GLU A 144 0.95 -9.56 16.22
CA GLU A 144 0.38 -9.86 17.54
C GLU A 144 -1.06 -10.40 17.44
N SER A 145 -1.82 -9.96 16.44
CA SER A 145 -3.18 -10.46 16.18
C SER A 145 -3.23 -11.91 15.66
N GLY A 146 -2.09 -12.44 15.18
CA GLY A 146 -2.04 -13.75 14.53
C GLY A 146 -2.55 -13.77 13.08
N GLN A 147 -2.93 -12.62 12.50
CA GLN A 147 -3.45 -12.54 11.14
C GLN A 147 -2.34 -12.39 10.07
N LEU A 148 -1.07 -12.24 10.47
CA LEU A 148 0.06 -12.08 9.56
C LEU A 148 0.37 -13.38 8.83
N ASN A 149 0.50 -13.27 7.51
CA ASN A 149 0.92 -14.34 6.63
C ASN A 149 2.03 -13.83 5.69
N PHE A 150 2.85 -14.75 5.20
CA PHE A 150 3.92 -14.39 4.28
C PHE A 150 3.75 -15.03 2.91
N ILE A 151 4.00 -14.23 1.89
CA ILE A 151 4.17 -14.71 0.51
C ILE A 151 5.65 -15.00 0.33
N GLU A 152 5.97 -16.24 0.01
CA GLU A 152 7.34 -16.64 -0.28
C GLU A 152 7.70 -16.24 -1.71
N ARG A 153 8.90 -15.70 -1.85
CA ARG A 153 9.43 -15.37 -3.16
C ARG A 153 10.02 -16.62 -3.82
N VAL A 154 9.39 -17.02 -4.93
CA VAL A 154 9.86 -18.14 -5.77
C VAL A 154 10.37 -17.60 -7.10
N ASN A 155 11.40 -16.93 -7.26
CA ASN A 155 11.81 -16.14 -8.43
C ASN A 155 11.21 -14.71 -8.42
N ASN A 156 11.01 -14.13 -9.60
CA ASN A 156 10.44 -12.79 -9.73
C ASN A 156 8.91 -12.79 -9.60
N VAL A 157 8.27 -13.91 -9.94
CA VAL A 157 6.82 -14.11 -9.82
C VAL A 157 6.59 -15.15 -8.74
N SER A 158 5.75 -14.83 -7.79
CA SER A 158 5.40 -15.74 -6.70
C SER A 158 3.93 -16.07 -6.78
N PRO A 159 3.60 -17.38 -6.87
CA PRO A 159 2.22 -17.80 -6.73
C PRO A 159 1.73 -17.44 -5.34
N THR A 160 0.51 -16.96 -5.24
CA THR A 160 -0.09 -16.61 -3.98
C THR A 160 -1.38 -17.39 -3.77
N PRO A 161 -1.80 -17.62 -2.53
CA PRO A 161 -3.12 -18.16 -2.27
C PRO A 161 -4.25 -17.15 -2.54
N LEU A 162 -3.93 -15.97 -3.09
CA LEU A 162 -4.86 -14.87 -3.32
C LEU A 162 -5.60 -14.96 -4.67
N GLY A 163 -5.39 -16.03 -5.45
CA GLY A 163 -6.00 -16.17 -6.78
C GLY A 163 -5.26 -15.43 -7.89
N PHE A 164 -4.16 -14.75 -7.57
CA PHE A 164 -3.29 -14.05 -8.51
C PHE A 164 -1.82 -14.16 -8.09
N ASP A 165 -0.92 -14.02 -9.03
CA ASP A 165 0.52 -14.03 -8.76
C ASP A 165 1.03 -12.63 -8.45
N VAL A 166 2.01 -12.55 -7.56
CA VAL A 166 2.70 -11.30 -7.21
C VAL A 166 4.07 -11.28 -7.84
N LEU A 167 4.32 -10.28 -8.66
CA LEU A 167 5.65 -10.00 -9.19
C LEU A 167 6.41 -9.10 -8.21
N PHE A 168 7.48 -9.64 -7.63
CA PHE A 168 8.40 -8.85 -6.81
C PHE A 168 9.44 -8.16 -7.69
N VAL A 169 9.35 -6.86 -7.80
CA VAL A 169 10.36 -6.04 -8.46
C VAL A 169 11.20 -5.34 -7.40
N PHE A 170 12.49 -5.67 -7.35
CA PHE A 170 13.44 -4.95 -6.51
C PHE A 170 14.12 -3.88 -7.35
N CYS A 171 13.88 -2.63 -7.04
CA CYS A 171 14.73 -1.55 -7.51
C CYS A 171 15.96 -1.45 -6.60
N THR A 172 17.04 -2.08 -6.99
CA THR A 172 18.36 -1.81 -6.40
C THR A 172 18.91 -0.57 -7.07
N ALA A 173 18.58 0.59 -6.56
CA ALA A 173 19.40 1.76 -6.84
C ALA A 173 20.63 1.65 -5.94
N THR A 174 21.80 1.48 -6.54
CA THR A 174 23.18 1.53 -5.99
C THR A 174 23.38 1.56 -4.45
N PRO A 175 24.47 1.02 -3.91
CA PRO A 175 24.62 0.58 -2.50
C PRO A 175 24.45 1.65 -1.42
N THR A 176 24.02 2.84 -1.75
CA THR A 176 23.77 3.93 -0.80
C THR A 176 22.31 4.36 -0.68
N TYR A 177 21.37 3.79 -1.44
CA TYR A 177 19.98 4.31 -1.51
C TYR A 177 18.94 3.21 -1.61
N VAL A 178 18.04 3.26 -0.66
CA VAL A 178 16.65 2.78 -0.62
C VAL A 178 16.28 1.69 -1.63
N THR A 179 16.15 0.48 -1.15
CA THR A 179 15.45 -0.60 -1.84
C THR A 179 13.94 -0.34 -1.77
N SER A 180 13.38 0.21 -2.84
CA SER A 180 11.92 0.21 -2.98
C SER A 180 11.49 -1.15 -3.51
N THR A 181 10.59 -1.79 -2.81
CA THR A 181 9.94 -2.99 -3.34
C THR A 181 8.76 -2.52 -4.19
N ILE A 182 8.86 -2.70 -5.50
CA ILE A 182 7.74 -2.45 -6.41
C ILE A 182 7.01 -3.77 -6.59
N PHE A 183 5.75 -3.80 -6.24
CA PHE A 183 4.88 -4.94 -6.54
C PHE A 183 4.14 -4.67 -7.84
N SER A 184 4.25 -5.58 -8.79
CA SER A 184 3.31 -5.68 -9.89
C SER A 184 2.43 -6.88 -9.62
N VAL A 185 1.14 -6.65 -9.53
CA VAL A 185 0.15 -7.72 -9.37
C VAL A 185 -0.25 -8.20 -10.76
N TRP A 186 0.06 -9.43 -11.08
CA TRP A 186 -0.36 -10.10 -12.30
C TRP A 186 -1.48 -11.06 -11.97
N CYS A 187 -2.68 -10.76 -12.40
CA CYS A 187 -3.79 -11.70 -12.29
C CYS A 187 -3.75 -12.66 -13.48
N PHE A 188 -3.30 -13.87 -13.26
CA PHE A 188 -3.40 -14.98 -14.22
C PHE A 188 -4.55 -15.89 -13.81
N SER A 189 -5.76 -15.41 -13.91
CA SER A 189 -6.93 -16.27 -13.92
C SER A 189 -7.30 -16.53 -15.39
N PRO A 190 -7.70 -17.73 -15.80
CA PRO A 190 -8.23 -17.96 -17.15
C PRO A 190 -9.46 -17.11 -17.47
N PHE A 191 -10.08 -16.54 -16.44
CA PHE A 191 -11.24 -15.64 -16.53
C PHE A 191 -10.94 -14.17 -16.25
N LEU A 192 -9.75 -13.86 -15.70
CA LEU A 192 -9.37 -12.49 -15.34
C LEU A 192 -7.95 -12.20 -15.83
N ARG A 193 -7.85 -11.56 -17.00
CA ARG A 193 -6.57 -10.98 -17.46
C ARG A 193 -6.53 -9.52 -17.02
N CYS A 194 -6.14 -9.27 -15.78
CA CYS A 194 -5.89 -7.93 -15.31
C CYS A 194 -4.41 -7.79 -14.94
N VAL A 195 -3.71 -6.93 -15.65
CA VAL A 195 -2.35 -6.50 -15.28
C VAL A 195 -2.51 -5.16 -14.61
N LEU A 196 -2.33 -5.10 -13.33
CA LEU A 196 -2.30 -3.85 -12.60
C LEU A 196 -0.87 -3.55 -12.16
N PHE A 197 -0.31 -2.48 -12.72
CA PHE A 197 0.91 -1.90 -12.21
C PHE A 197 0.55 -0.92 -11.08
N VAL A 198 0.81 -1.31 -9.85
CA VAL A 198 0.80 -0.37 -8.73
C VAL A 198 2.20 0.21 -8.65
N TRP A 199 2.37 1.38 -9.25
CA TRP A 199 3.65 2.07 -9.24
C TRP A 199 3.68 3.10 -8.13
N PHE A 200 4.60 2.91 -7.21
CA PHE A 200 4.98 3.91 -6.22
C PHE A 200 6.38 4.39 -6.56
N SER A 201 6.46 5.59 -7.09
CA SER A 201 7.72 6.25 -7.40
C SER A 201 8.31 6.82 -6.11
N PHE A 202 9.28 6.10 -5.52
CA PHE A 202 10.33 6.80 -4.79
C PHE A 202 11.45 7.09 -5.78
N SER A 203 11.61 8.37 -6.07
CA SER A 203 12.51 8.90 -7.08
C SER A 203 13.92 8.33 -7.04
N PHE A 204 14.36 7.76 -8.11
CA PHE A 204 15.56 8.13 -8.83
C PHE A 204 15.60 7.36 -10.15
N PHE A 205 15.50 8.10 -11.26
CA PHE A 205 15.80 7.67 -12.61
C PHE A 205 15.38 6.24 -12.99
N CYS A 206 14.12 6.07 -13.30
CA CYS A 206 13.73 5.09 -14.29
C CYS A 206 12.49 5.65 -15.01
N ASP A 207 12.72 6.22 -16.18
CA ASP A 207 11.68 6.48 -17.16
C ASP A 207 11.17 5.11 -17.63
N VAL A 208 10.20 4.55 -16.93
CA VAL A 208 9.43 3.40 -17.42
C VAL A 208 8.01 3.84 -17.60
N PHE A 209 7.63 3.94 -18.83
CA PHE A 209 6.28 4.21 -19.30
C PHE A 209 5.26 3.30 -18.63
N CYS A 210 4.32 3.88 -17.92
CA CYS A 210 3.14 3.20 -17.46
C CYS A 210 2.18 3.02 -18.65
N LEU A 211 2.29 1.91 -19.36
CA LEU A 211 1.29 1.49 -20.33
C LEU A 211 0.17 0.77 -19.58
N CYS A 212 -0.85 1.50 -19.19
CA CYS A 212 -2.11 0.90 -18.80
C CYS A 212 -2.80 0.34 -20.04
N VAL A 213 -2.57 -0.92 -20.35
CA VAL A 213 -3.39 -1.63 -21.32
C VAL A 213 -4.70 -2.00 -20.64
N PHE A 214 -5.70 -1.17 -20.79
CA PHE A 214 -7.08 -1.49 -20.47
C PHE A 214 -7.60 -2.51 -21.49
N SER A 215 -7.61 -3.78 -21.16
CA SER A 215 -8.38 -4.78 -21.88
C SER A 215 -9.52 -5.24 -20.98
N LEU A 216 -10.68 -4.84 -21.33
CA LEU A 216 -12.08 -5.23 -21.11
C LEU A 216 -12.39 -6.42 -20.16
N CYS A 217 -11.84 -6.45 -18.95
CA CYS A 217 -12.36 -7.29 -17.88
C CYS A 217 -12.56 -6.50 -16.60
N LEU A 218 -13.24 -5.35 -16.72
CA LEU A 218 -13.43 -4.35 -15.67
C LEU A 218 -14.58 -4.67 -14.70
N LYS A 219 -15.08 -5.91 -14.64
CA LYS A 219 -16.24 -6.16 -13.79
C LYS A 219 -15.96 -6.22 -12.30
N HIS A 220 -14.68 -6.38 -11.86
CA HIS A 220 -14.39 -6.67 -10.47
C HIS A 220 -13.18 -5.94 -9.86
N VAL A 221 -12.64 -4.91 -10.49
CA VAL A 221 -11.51 -4.15 -9.95
C VAL A 221 -11.96 -2.73 -9.60
N PHE A 222 -11.90 -2.37 -8.32
CA PHE A 222 -12.28 -1.06 -7.82
C PHE A 222 -11.04 -0.31 -7.34
N LYS A 223 -10.89 0.93 -7.81
CA LYS A 223 -9.86 1.87 -7.31
C LYS A 223 -10.50 2.78 -6.29
N PHE A 224 -9.93 2.82 -5.10
CA PHE A 224 -10.26 3.83 -4.11
C PHE A 224 -9.27 4.98 -4.24
N HIS A 225 -9.79 6.20 -4.37
CA HIS A 225 -9.01 7.40 -4.17
C HIS A 225 -9.15 7.77 -2.71
N LEU A 226 -8.04 7.67 -1.97
CA LEU A 226 -7.89 8.41 -0.73
C LEU A 226 -7.04 9.63 -1.10
N PRO A 227 -7.65 10.76 -1.41
CA PRO A 227 -6.88 11.96 -1.69
C PRO A 227 -6.20 12.43 -0.40
N TYR A 228 -5.05 13.07 -0.52
CA TYR A 228 -4.37 13.79 0.53
C TYR A 228 -5.10 15.07 0.87
#